data_67077ccf1d2adbd7c9f3306f176a1b0b
#
_entry.id   67077ccf1d2adbd7c9f3306f176a1b0b
#
_cell.length_a   1.000
_cell.length_b   1.000
_cell.length_c   1.000
_cell.angle_alpha   90.00
_cell.angle_beta   90.00
_cell.angle_gamma   90.00
#
_symmetry.space_group_name_H-M   'P 1'
#
loop_
_entity.id
_entity.type
_entity.pdbx_description
1 polymer ?
#
loop_
_entity_poly.entity_id
_entity_poly.type
_entity_poly.pdbx_seq_one_letter_code
_entity_poly.pdbx_strand_id
1 'polypeptide(L)'
;MKTGDFGGAGDGEKGSRVAAPGAALPAGFKPWRRTVEAGDEDIPDELRCVARGDALFCGGGGVVATRISAVDGSSRWTAKSPGVPVQGMHLVGVTDGTVLGYRFAAQDAPQGPSTEVVALDADSGRELWSVPSGAQSTAVTGRTRDAAVIGSAVVTVDASNSRFEARDAHSGEVTWTTAFPGGTQCAPVPVGPRLFAMCATDDEINALEVRHPTLYALDRASGTLGSPLAVEGPAVPVGVAGGRLVLLQEHREGAETTGYDGVARVDPVSRKVTYSRLARTYAGTPGMADGTVYVSGQTGLLTALDPATGRKKWSRQTGVEGAAGPAAGAGALYFSSASGRVVALEPKGGKVLWTTDPQADGLAGEQGASPRVTVAGRAVVVAAAQNTLFAFDAQNPPEAG
;
A
#
# COMPACT_ATOMS: atom_id res chain seq x y z
N MET A 1 11.94 44.78 -41.89
CA MET A 1 12.45 43.43 -41.68
C MET A 1 13.44 43.49 -40.55
N LYS A 2 13.10 43.07 -39.37
CA LYS A 2 14.01 42.86 -38.19
C LYS A 2 13.80 41.44 -37.71
N THR A 3 14.78 40.64 -37.90
CA THR A 3 14.92 39.29 -37.36
C THR A 3 15.13 39.39 -35.84
N GLY A 4 14.22 38.85 -35.06
CA GLY A 4 14.37 38.73 -33.61
C GLY A 4 15.04 37.38 -33.29
N ASP A 5 16.11 37.49 -32.57
CA ASP A 5 16.96 36.42 -32.02
C ASP A 5 16.25 35.82 -30.78
N PHE A 6 15.92 34.53 -30.80
CA PHE A 6 15.47 33.77 -29.63
C PHE A 6 16.64 32.95 -29.07
N GLY A 7 17.53 33.62 -28.37
CA GLY A 7 18.48 32.99 -27.51
C GLY A 7 17.95 32.98 -26.06
N GLY A 8 17.42 31.85 -25.61
CA GLY A 8 17.09 31.62 -24.22
C GLY A 8 17.70 30.29 -23.77
N ALA A 9 18.98 30.32 -23.40
CA ALA A 9 19.60 29.24 -22.65
C ALA A 9 18.95 29.17 -21.28
N GLY A 10 18.13 28.15 -21.05
CA GLY A 10 17.62 27.81 -19.73
C GLY A 10 18.77 27.20 -18.92
N ASP A 11 19.28 27.98 -17.98
CA ASP A 11 20.15 27.45 -16.92
C ASP A 11 19.37 26.40 -16.14
N GLY A 12 19.74 25.13 -16.28
CA GLY A 12 19.25 24.03 -15.48
C GLY A 12 19.59 24.29 -14.02
N GLU A 13 18.61 24.76 -13.25
CA GLU A 13 18.73 24.83 -11.81
C GLU A 13 19.03 23.42 -11.28
N LYS A 14 20.26 23.17 -10.85
CA LYS A 14 20.64 21.98 -10.10
C LYS A 14 19.76 21.91 -8.87
N GLY A 15 18.83 20.96 -8.89
CA GLY A 15 17.84 20.76 -7.82
C GLY A 15 18.50 20.76 -6.45
N SER A 16 17.95 21.55 -5.55
CA SER A 16 18.41 21.66 -4.16
C SER A 16 18.26 20.31 -3.47
N ARG A 17 19.38 19.65 -3.18
CA ARG A 17 19.44 18.37 -2.46
C ARG A 17 19.08 18.62 -1.00
N VAL A 18 17.86 18.28 -0.60
CA VAL A 18 17.42 18.40 0.80
C VAL A 18 17.32 17.00 1.39
N ALA A 19 18.22 16.68 2.31
CA ALA A 19 18.05 15.55 3.21
C ALA A 19 17.48 16.03 4.53
N ALA A 20 16.56 15.27 5.12
CA ALA A 20 16.20 15.49 6.51
C ALA A 20 17.43 15.27 7.40
N PRO A 21 17.68 16.15 8.37
CA PRO A 21 18.69 15.90 9.37
C PRO A 21 18.38 14.58 10.09
N GLY A 22 19.31 13.65 10.07
CA GLY A 22 19.22 12.41 10.84
C GLY A 22 18.95 11.10 10.06
N ALA A 23 18.55 11.15 8.80
CA ALA A 23 18.45 9.93 7.99
C ALA A 23 19.84 9.51 7.48
N ALA A 24 20.32 8.35 7.92
CA ALA A 24 21.58 7.78 7.46
C ALA A 24 21.33 6.68 6.42
N LEU A 25 22.28 6.49 5.50
CA LEU A 25 22.32 5.27 4.68
C LEU A 25 22.64 4.08 5.58
N PRO A 26 22.09 2.88 5.28
CA PRO A 26 22.60 1.65 5.88
C PRO A 26 24.12 1.56 5.73
N ALA A 27 24.81 1.08 6.75
CA ALA A 27 26.27 0.99 6.73
C ALA A 27 26.74 0.10 5.56
N GLY A 28 27.67 0.63 4.75
CA GLY A 28 28.18 -0.07 3.56
C GLY A 28 27.29 -0.02 2.32
N PHE A 29 26.21 0.77 2.35
CA PHE A 29 25.27 0.91 1.22
C PHE A 29 26.00 1.26 -0.09
N LYS A 30 25.61 0.57 -1.15
CA LYS A 30 25.95 0.89 -2.54
C LYS A 30 24.66 0.82 -3.36
N PRO A 31 24.46 1.69 -4.36
CA PRO A 31 23.35 1.53 -5.30
C PRO A 31 23.39 0.15 -5.94
N TRP A 32 22.21 -0.49 -6.03
CA TRP A 32 22.10 -1.83 -6.58
C TRP A 32 20.82 -1.99 -7.39
N ARG A 33 20.80 -3.00 -8.26
CA ARG A 33 19.66 -3.43 -9.05
C ARG A 33 19.63 -4.94 -9.11
N ARG A 34 18.43 -5.51 -9.10
CA ARG A 34 18.23 -6.93 -9.29
C ARG A 34 16.83 -7.22 -9.83
N THR A 35 16.68 -8.35 -10.49
CA THR A 35 15.36 -8.95 -10.76
C THR A 35 15.09 -10.01 -9.71
N VAL A 36 13.88 -10.02 -9.13
CA VAL A 36 13.42 -11.08 -8.25
C VAL A 36 12.82 -12.18 -9.12
N GLU A 37 13.12 -13.43 -8.82
CA GLU A 37 12.56 -14.55 -9.56
C GLU A 37 11.04 -14.57 -9.42
N ALA A 38 10.35 -14.59 -10.56
CA ALA A 38 8.92 -14.81 -10.65
C ALA A 38 8.63 -16.32 -10.60
N GLY A 39 7.43 -16.67 -10.12
CA GLY A 39 6.85 -17.98 -10.36
C GLY A 39 6.41 -18.16 -11.82
N ASP A 40 5.94 -19.36 -12.15
CA ASP A 40 5.56 -19.75 -13.52
C ASP A 40 4.23 -19.14 -14.00
N GLU A 41 3.59 -18.25 -13.26
CA GLU A 41 2.28 -17.69 -13.62
C GLU A 41 2.39 -16.25 -14.15
N ASP A 42 1.67 -15.98 -15.25
CA ASP A 42 1.41 -14.65 -15.81
C ASP A 42 0.47 -13.82 -14.92
N ILE A 43 0.79 -13.70 -13.63
CA ILE A 43 0.04 -12.84 -12.72
C ILE A 43 0.69 -11.47 -12.73
N PRO A 44 -0.09 -10.37 -12.87
CA PRO A 44 0.47 -9.01 -12.82
C PRO A 44 1.29 -8.82 -11.55
N ASP A 45 2.51 -8.34 -11.71
CA ASP A 45 3.47 -8.19 -10.64
C ASP A 45 3.07 -7.09 -9.68
N GLU A 46 2.54 -7.48 -8.54
CA GLU A 46 2.31 -6.58 -7.41
C GLU A 46 3.44 -6.68 -6.39
N LEU A 47 4.68 -6.63 -6.86
CA LEU A 47 5.84 -6.70 -5.97
C LEU A 47 5.82 -5.56 -4.95
N ARG A 48 5.82 -5.92 -3.69
CA ARG A 48 5.84 -4.99 -2.55
C ARG A 48 6.95 -5.36 -1.60
N CYS A 49 7.59 -4.34 -1.02
CA CYS A 49 8.60 -4.53 -0.01
C CYS A 49 8.23 -3.81 1.28
N VAL A 50 8.61 -4.40 2.41
CA VAL A 50 8.55 -3.79 3.74
C VAL A 50 9.95 -3.75 4.30
N ALA A 51 10.41 -2.56 4.71
CA ALA A 51 11.73 -2.40 5.32
C ALA A 51 11.67 -2.60 6.85
N ARG A 52 12.67 -3.31 7.37
CA ARG A 52 12.96 -3.44 8.81
C ARG A 52 14.47 -3.35 9.01
N GLY A 53 14.95 -2.22 9.50
CA GLY A 53 16.37 -1.94 9.56
C GLY A 53 17.01 -1.96 8.17
N ASP A 54 17.99 -2.80 7.96
CA ASP A 54 18.68 -3.05 6.69
C ASP A 54 18.10 -4.24 5.90
N ALA A 55 17.03 -4.86 6.39
CA ALA A 55 16.34 -5.94 5.71
C ALA A 55 15.12 -5.41 4.95
N LEU A 56 14.93 -5.93 3.74
CA LEU A 56 13.75 -5.77 2.91
C LEU A 56 13.06 -7.13 2.79
N PHE A 57 11.79 -7.18 3.11
CA PHE A 57 10.94 -8.33 2.87
C PHE A 57 10.05 -8.01 1.69
N CYS A 58 10.18 -8.76 0.61
CA CYS A 58 9.48 -8.50 -0.64
C CYS A 58 8.64 -9.72 -1.05
N GLY A 59 7.50 -9.48 -1.69
CA GLY A 59 6.60 -10.49 -2.22
C GLY A 59 5.53 -9.87 -3.09
N GLY A 60 4.77 -10.70 -3.82
CA GLY A 60 3.74 -10.22 -4.74
C GLY A 60 2.93 -11.36 -5.34
N GLY A 61 2.05 -11.05 -6.31
CA GLY A 61 1.18 -12.02 -6.93
C GLY A 61 1.92 -13.20 -7.55
N GLY A 62 2.91 -12.93 -8.38
CA GLY A 62 3.77 -13.93 -9.01
C GLY A 62 5.15 -14.08 -8.33
N VAL A 63 5.39 -13.44 -7.20
CA VAL A 63 6.70 -13.40 -6.54
C VAL A 63 6.64 -14.06 -5.18
N VAL A 64 7.44 -15.08 -5.01
CA VAL A 64 7.61 -15.75 -3.71
C VAL A 64 8.28 -14.79 -2.72
N ALA A 65 7.85 -14.83 -1.46
CA ALA A 65 8.43 -13.98 -0.43
C ALA A 65 9.95 -14.17 -0.34
N THR A 66 10.67 -13.06 -0.32
CA THR A 66 12.14 -13.05 -0.24
C THR A 66 12.62 -11.99 0.75
N ARG A 67 13.72 -12.27 1.44
CA ARG A 67 14.45 -11.30 2.24
C ARG A 67 15.68 -10.85 1.49
N ILE A 68 15.80 -9.55 1.33
CA ILE A 68 16.87 -8.90 0.59
C ILE A 68 17.56 -7.90 1.51
N SER A 69 18.85 -7.74 1.37
CA SER A 69 19.61 -6.69 2.04
C SER A 69 19.36 -5.35 1.35
N ALA A 70 18.94 -4.35 2.12
CA ALA A 70 18.82 -2.97 1.61
C ALA A 70 20.18 -2.35 1.27
N VAL A 71 21.29 -2.92 1.77
CA VAL A 71 22.65 -2.42 1.61
C VAL A 71 23.18 -2.66 0.20
N ASP A 72 22.98 -3.87 -0.31
CA ASP A 72 23.64 -4.37 -1.54
C ASP A 72 22.72 -5.20 -2.45
N GLY A 73 21.44 -5.33 -2.09
CA GLY A 73 20.48 -6.12 -2.85
C GLY A 73 20.68 -7.63 -2.77
N SER A 74 21.61 -8.15 -1.95
CA SER A 74 21.83 -9.58 -1.84
C SER A 74 20.63 -10.29 -1.21
N SER A 75 20.22 -11.44 -1.78
CA SER A 75 19.19 -12.28 -1.19
C SER A 75 19.74 -12.99 0.04
N ARG A 76 18.99 -12.95 1.13
CA ARG A 76 19.30 -13.71 2.34
C ARG A 76 18.58 -15.04 2.34
N TRP A 77 17.33 -15.03 1.92
CA TRP A 77 16.53 -16.23 1.68
C TRP A 77 15.41 -15.92 0.68
N THR A 78 14.94 -16.96 0.01
CA THR A 78 13.69 -16.98 -0.76
C THR A 78 12.86 -18.14 -0.20
N ALA A 79 11.60 -17.88 0.13
CA ALA A 79 10.70 -18.88 0.66
C ALA A 79 10.45 -19.98 -0.38
N LYS A 80 10.18 -21.19 0.08
CA LYS A 80 9.79 -22.29 -0.81
C LYS A 80 8.28 -22.23 -1.04
N SER A 81 7.86 -22.29 -2.27
CA SER A 81 6.45 -22.52 -2.60
C SER A 81 6.10 -23.99 -2.34
N PRO A 82 4.95 -24.27 -1.71
CA PRO A 82 4.57 -25.66 -1.40
C PRO A 82 4.06 -26.45 -2.62
N GLY A 83 3.94 -25.85 -3.78
CA GLY A 83 3.36 -26.50 -4.96
C GLY A 83 3.92 -26.00 -6.29
N VAL A 84 3.44 -26.61 -7.36
CA VAL A 84 3.63 -26.19 -8.76
C VAL A 84 2.25 -25.87 -9.30
N PRO A 85 1.99 -24.68 -9.87
CA PRO A 85 2.94 -23.59 -10.13
C PRO A 85 3.40 -22.90 -8.83
N VAL A 86 4.58 -22.27 -8.89
CA VAL A 86 5.09 -21.47 -7.79
C VAL A 86 4.17 -20.28 -7.54
N GLN A 87 3.67 -20.18 -6.30
CA GLN A 87 2.71 -19.14 -5.95
C GLN A 87 3.39 -17.99 -5.23
N GLY A 88 3.02 -16.79 -5.62
CA GLY A 88 3.44 -15.58 -4.95
C GLY A 88 2.80 -15.40 -3.58
N MET A 89 3.39 -14.53 -2.77
CA MET A 89 2.87 -14.15 -1.46
C MET A 89 2.68 -12.64 -1.38
N HIS A 90 1.44 -12.21 -1.28
CA HIS A 90 1.13 -10.80 -1.01
C HIS A 90 1.46 -10.46 0.43
N LEU A 91 2.41 -9.56 0.63
CA LEU A 91 2.81 -9.17 1.97
C LEU A 91 1.72 -8.34 2.66
N VAL A 92 1.41 -8.71 3.89
CA VAL A 92 0.53 -7.97 4.80
C VAL A 92 1.36 -7.09 5.74
N GLY A 93 2.43 -7.65 6.30
CA GLY A 93 3.31 -6.94 7.20
C GLY A 93 4.41 -7.82 7.78
N VAL A 94 5.24 -7.17 8.59
CA VAL A 94 6.35 -7.83 9.30
C VAL A 94 6.26 -7.43 10.77
N THR A 95 6.22 -8.42 11.64
CA THR A 95 6.36 -8.25 13.09
C THR A 95 7.80 -8.57 13.50
N ASP A 96 8.08 -8.54 14.81
CA ASP A 96 9.36 -9.00 15.32
C ASP A 96 9.47 -10.52 15.09
N GLY A 97 10.34 -10.89 14.14
CA GLY A 97 10.63 -12.28 13.82
C GLY A 97 9.64 -12.99 12.86
N THR A 98 8.59 -12.35 12.39
CA THR A 98 7.59 -13.00 11.51
C THR A 98 7.20 -12.13 10.32
N VAL A 99 7.21 -12.73 9.13
CA VAL A 99 6.69 -12.14 7.89
C VAL A 99 5.32 -12.74 7.61
N LEU A 100 4.32 -11.89 7.40
CA LEU A 100 2.93 -12.28 7.20
C LEU A 100 2.45 -11.88 5.81
N GLY A 101 1.69 -12.74 5.19
CA GLY A 101 1.11 -12.48 3.88
C GLY A 101 -0.01 -13.43 3.52
N TYR A 102 -0.55 -13.24 2.32
CA TYR A 102 -1.52 -14.11 1.68
C TYR A 102 -0.91 -14.80 0.47
N ARG A 103 -1.24 -16.05 0.27
CA ARG A 103 -1.02 -16.76 -1.00
C ARG A 103 -2.31 -17.45 -1.43
N PHE A 104 -2.42 -17.78 -2.71
CA PHE A 104 -3.44 -18.72 -3.17
C PHE A 104 -3.03 -20.12 -2.74
N ALA A 105 -3.97 -20.89 -2.21
CA ALA A 105 -3.73 -22.32 -2.02
C ALA A 105 -3.64 -23.02 -3.39
N ALA A 106 -2.88 -24.12 -3.45
CA ALA A 106 -2.70 -24.88 -4.67
C ALA A 106 -4.05 -25.20 -5.36
N GLN A 107 -4.09 -25.12 -6.69
CA GLN A 107 -5.32 -25.34 -7.47
C GLN A 107 -5.94 -26.74 -7.29
N ASP A 108 -5.18 -27.69 -6.78
CA ASP A 108 -5.62 -29.08 -6.52
C ASP A 108 -6.40 -29.26 -5.22
N ALA A 109 -6.71 -28.16 -4.49
CA ALA A 109 -7.54 -28.26 -3.30
C ALA A 109 -8.95 -28.72 -3.69
N PRO A 110 -9.53 -29.73 -3.01
CA PRO A 110 -10.83 -30.31 -3.38
C PRO A 110 -12.00 -29.33 -3.36
N GLN A 111 -11.81 -28.14 -2.83
CA GLN A 111 -12.82 -27.09 -2.64
C GLN A 111 -12.64 -25.87 -3.56
N GLY A 112 -11.75 -25.94 -4.58
CA GLY A 112 -11.44 -24.82 -5.46
C GLY A 112 -10.36 -23.89 -4.91
N PRO A 113 -10.03 -22.80 -5.64
CA PRO A 113 -8.95 -21.89 -5.23
C PRO A 113 -9.30 -21.22 -3.91
N SER A 114 -8.57 -21.55 -2.87
CA SER A 114 -8.67 -20.91 -1.55
C SER A 114 -7.50 -19.96 -1.32
N THR A 115 -7.71 -18.97 -0.49
CA THR A 115 -6.64 -18.08 -0.01
C THR A 115 -6.17 -18.59 1.33
N GLU A 116 -4.87 -18.52 1.57
CA GLU A 116 -4.26 -18.85 2.86
C GLU A 116 -3.55 -17.63 3.42
N VAL A 117 -3.65 -17.42 4.72
CA VAL A 117 -2.73 -16.55 5.46
C VAL A 117 -1.54 -17.37 5.85
N VAL A 118 -0.35 -16.84 5.60
CA VAL A 118 0.92 -17.53 5.80
C VAL A 118 1.81 -16.70 6.69
N ALA A 119 2.47 -17.34 7.62
CA ALA A 119 3.53 -16.76 8.42
C ALA A 119 4.87 -17.45 8.13
N LEU A 120 5.89 -16.64 7.88
CA LEU A 120 7.25 -17.11 7.68
C LEU A 120 8.14 -16.56 8.78
N ASP A 121 9.10 -17.36 9.20
CA ASP A 121 10.20 -16.92 10.06
C ASP A 121 11.04 -15.86 9.31
N ALA A 122 11.20 -14.69 9.90
CA ALA A 122 11.83 -13.55 9.24
C ALA A 122 13.33 -13.75 8.97
N ASP A 123 13.99 -14.63 9.74
CA ASP A 123 15.42 -14.87 9.59
C ASP A 123 15.74 -15.97 8.57
N SER A 124 14.92 -16.99 8.51
CA SER A 124 15.16 -18.17 7.66
C SER A 124 14.24 -18.32 6.45
N GLY A 125 13.10 -17.61 6.41
CA GLY A 125 12.07 -17.77 5.39
C GLY A 125 11.29 -19.07 5.49
N ARG A 126 11.49 -19.84 6.56
CA ARG A 126 10.77 -21.09 6.80
C ARG A 126 9.32 -20.78 7.19
N GLU A 127 8.39 -21.51 6.61
CA GLU A 127 6.99 -21.44 7.02
C GLU A 127 6.82 -21.86 8.47
N LEU A 128 6.20 -21.01 9.27
CA LEU A 128 5.84 -21.28 10.65
C LEU A 128 4.46 -21.92 10.71
N TRP A 129 3.50 -21.32 10.02
CA TRP A 129 2.13 -21.82 9.90
C TRP A 129 1.45 -21.24 8.66
N SER A 130 0.40 -21.92 8.21
CA SER A 130 -0.55 -21.40 7.25
C SER A 130 -1.97 -21.84 7.61
N VAL A 131 -2.96 -21.01 7.30
CA VAL A 131 -4.37 -21.29 7.56
C VAL A 131 -5.23 -20.77 6.43
N PRO A 132 -6.31 -21.49 6.05
CA PRO A 132 -7.27 -20.99 5.10
C PRO A 132 -7.89 -19.67 5.56
N SER A 133 -8.07 -18.73 4.64
CA SER A 133 -8.71 -17.44 4.88
C SER A 133 -9.74 -17.17 3.79
N GLY A 134 -10.79 -16.46 4.13
CA GLY A 134 -11.81 -16.07 3.17
C GLY A 134 -11.27 -15.10 2.12
N ALA A 135 -11.83 -15.17 0.92
CA ALA A 135 -11.63 -14.15 -0.08
C ALA A 135 -12.38 -12.91 0.39
N GLN A 136 -11.64 -11.92 0.88
CA GLN A 136 -12.25 -10.65 1.26
C GLN A 136 -12.73 -9.92 0.02
N SER A 137 -13.92 -9.36 0.10
CA SER A 137 -14.43 -8.54 -0.97
C SER A 137 -13.65 -7.23 -1.04
N THR A 138 -13.07 -6.94 -2.18
CA THR A 138 -12.46 -5.64 -2.49
C THR A 138 -13.45 -4.49 -2.33
N ALA A 139 -14.76 -4.79 -2.42
CA ALA A 139 -15.82 -3.80 -2.34
C ALA A 139 -15.93 -3.15 -0.95
N VAL A 140 -15.53 -3.83 0.14
CA VAL A 140 -15.65 -3.26 1.49
C VAL A 140 -14.65 -2.15 1.74
N THR A 141 -13.39 -2.32 1.34
CA THR A 141 -12.32 -1.36 1.65
C THR A 141 -11.65 -0.76 0.41
N GLY A 142 -12.02 -1.19 -0.78
CA GLY A 142 -11.31 -0.87 -2.03
C GLY A 142 -9.94 -1.53 -2.13
N ARG A 143 -9.66 -2.52 -1.29
CA ARG A 143 -8.40 -3.27 -1.26
C ARG A 143 -8.65 -4.76 -1.34
N THR A 144 -7.76 -5.47 -2.01
CA THR A 144 -7.77 -6.92 -2.06
C THR A 144 -7.12 -7.47 -0.79
N ARG A 145 -7.81 -8.36 -0.06
CA ARG A 145 -7.23 -9.15 1.03
C ARG A 145 -6.63 -8.32 2.16
N ASP A 146 -7.49 -7.62 2.86
CA ASP A 146 -7.08 -6.86 4.02
C ASP A 146 -6.90 -7.77 5.23
N ALA A 147 -5.71 -7.69 5.82
CA ALA A 147 -5.44 -8.15 7.17
C ALA A 147 -4.79 -7.01 7.94
N ALA A 148 -4.94 -7.00 9.23
CA ALA A 148 -4.32 -6.03 10.11
C ALA A 148 -3.26 -6.71 10.96
N VAL A 149 -2.01 -6.22 10.86
CA VAL A 149 -0.94 -6.60 11.78
C VAL A 149 -0.89 -5.56 12.90
N ILE A 150 -1.07 -6.01 14.14
CA ILE A 150 -1.15 -5.13 15.31
C ILE A 150 -0.29 -5.72 16.43
N GLY A 151 0.87 -5.11 16.66
CA GLY A 151 1.85 -5.66 17.60
C GLY A 151 2.32 -7.04 17.17
N SER A 152 2.15 -8.04 18.02
CA SER A 152 2.46 -9.45 17.73
C SER A 152 1.28 -10.26 17.18
N ALA A 153 0.16 -9.60 16.87
CA ALA A 153 -1.04 -10.27 16.37
C ALA A 153 -1.33 -9.93 14.90
N VAL A 154 -1.95 -10.86 14.21
CA VAL A 154 -2.57 -10.65 12.91
C VAL A 154 -4.07 -10.92 13.00
N VAL A 155 -4.88 -9.99 12.49
CA VAL A 155 -6.33 -10.14 12.41
C VAL A 155 -6.72 -10.35 10.97
N THR A 156 -7.40 -11.45 10.71
CA THR A 156 -7.83 -11.88 9.37
C THR A 156 -9.29 -12.28 9.38
N VAL A 157 -9.80 -12.69 8.24
CA VAL A 157 -11.15 -13.23 8.07
C VAL A 157 -11.03 -14.76 7.92
N ASP A 158 -11.92 -15.49 8.55
CA ASP A 158 -11.97 -16.95 8.45
C ASP A 158 -12.32 -17.43 7.02
N ALA A 159 -12.10 -18.71 6.75
CA ALA A 159 -12.32 -19.31 5.42
C ALA A 159 -13.77 -19.17 4.93
N SER A 160 -14.75 -19.04 5.82
CA SER A 160 -16.16 -18.90 5.48
C SER A 160 -16.64 -17.46 5.28
N ASN A 161 -15.76 -16.45 5.41
CA ASN A 161 -16.12 -15.03 5.39
C ASN A 161 -17.18 -14.63 6.41
N SER A 162 -17.17 -15.24 7.60
CA SER A 162 -18.22 -15.04 8.59
C SER A 162 -17.75 -14.40 9.89
N ARG A 163 -16.44 -14.37 10.13
CA ARG A 163 -15.87 -13.84 11.37
C ARG A 163 -14.43 -13.37 11.20
N PHE A 164 -14.02 -12.52 12.11
CA PHE A 164 -12.60 -12.23 12.32
C PHE A 164 -11.95 -13.33 13.16
N GLU A 165 -10.68 -13.60 12.86
CA GLU A 165 -9.79 -14.40 13.67
C GLU A 165 -8.52 -13.59 13.95
N ALA A 166 -8.22 -13.38 15.24
CA ALA A 166 -6.92 -12.87 15.65
C ALA A 166 -6.04 -14.04 16.04
N ARG A 167 -4.82 -14.01 15.55
CA ARG A 167 -3.81 -15.02 15.81
C ARG A 167 -2.53 -14.36 16.31
N ASP A 168 -1.85 -15.04 17.19
CA ASP A 168 -0.45 -14.71 17.45
C ASP A 168 0.36 -14.89 16.14
N ALA A 169 1.10 -13.88 15.76
CA ALA A 169 1.78 -13.85 14.46
C ALA A 169 2.84 -14.93 14.32
N HIS A 170 3.49 -15.34 15.42
CA HIS A 170 4.57 -16.31 15.39
C HIS A 170 4.07 -17.75 15.53
N SER A 171 3.18 -18.01 16.49
CA SER A 171 2.68 -19.38 16.76
C SER A 171 1.47 -19.76 15.89
N GLY A 172 0.72 -18.80 15.36
CA GLY A 172 -0.54 -19.03 14.65
C GLY A 172 -1.71 -19.39 15.58
N GLU A 173 -1.51 -19.40 16.90
CA GLU A 173 -2.58 -19.69 17.85
C GLU A 173 -3.67 -18.61 17.82
N VAL A 174 -4.92 -19.05 17.78
CA VAL A 174 -6.07 -18.14 17.83
C VAL A 174 -6.19 -17.55 19.22
N THR A 175 -6.14 -16.23 19.30
CA THR A 175 -6.30 -15.48 20.56
C THR A 175 -7.75 -15.09 20.82
N TRP A 176 -8.48 -14.76 19.77
CA TRP A 176 -9.92 -14.52 19.82
C TRP A 176 -10.57 -14.67 18.44
N THR A 177 -11.89 -14.86 18.45
CA THR A 177 -12.71 -14.84 17.22
C THR A 177 -13.93 -13.99 17.45
N THR A 178 -14.43 -13.34 16.38
CA THR A 178 -15.60 -12.46 16.47
C THR A 178 -16.46 -12.60 15.22
N ALA A 179 -17.68 -13.08 15.37
CA ALA A 179 -18.61 -13.18 14.25
C ALA A 179 -18.95 -11.81 13.67
N PHE A 180 -19.12 -11.75 12.37
CA PHE A 180 -19.62 -10.54 11.71
C PHE A 180 -21.06 -10.25 12.15
N PRO A 181 -21.50 -8.99 12.12
CA PRO A 181 -22.93 -8.68 12.22
C PRO A 181 -23.71 -9.44 11.15
N GLY A 182 -24.88 -9.96 11.49
CA GLY A 182 -25.65 -10.81 10.59
C GLY A 182 -25.93 -10.15 9.24
N GLY A 183 -25.74 -10.90 8.14
CA GLY A 183 -25.94 -10.42 6.77
C GLY A 183 -24.92 -9.40 6.29
N THR A 184 -23.69 -9.44 6.84
CA THR A 184 -22.62 -8.52 6.43
C THR A 184 -21.30 -9.27 6.19
N GLN A 185 -20.44 -8.67 5.38
CA GLN A 185 -19.04 -9.00 5.29
C GLN A 185 -18.20 -7.83 5.78
N CYS A 186 -17.08 -8.12 6.44
CA CYS A 186 -16.27 -7.13 7.09
C CYS A 186 -14.79 -7.29 6.77
N ALA A 187 -14.08 -6.16 6.79
CA ALA A 187 -12.62 -6.11 6.70
C ALA A 187 -12.03 -5.38 7.90
N PRO A 188 -10.85 -5.78 8.41
CA PRO A 188 -10.19 -5.10 9.50
C PRO A 188 -9.49 -3.83 8.99
N VAL A 189 -9.70 -2.72 9.68
CA VAL A 189 -9.10 -1.41 9.35
C VAL A 189 -8.30 -0.90 10.53
N PRO A 190 -6.95 -0.94 10.47
CA PRO A 190 -6.10 -0.43 11.53
C PRO A 190 -6.08 1.11 11.55
N VAL A 191 -6.14 1.70 12.73
CA VAL A 191 -6.11 3.15 12.96
C VAL A 191 -5.10 3.45 14.07
N GLY A 192 -3.83 3.54 13.72
CA GLY A 192 -2.75 3.61 14.71
C GLY A 192 -2.80 2.40 15.66
N PRO A 193 -2.91 2.61 16.99
CA PRO A 193 -2.99 1.50 17.94
C PRO A 193 -4.39 0.87 18.05
N ARG A 194 -5.36 1.37 17.31
CA ARG A 194 -6.77 0.93 17.35
C ARG A 194 -7.13 0.13 16.12
N LEU A 195 -8.21 -0.62 16.22
CA LEU A 195 -8.74 -1.43 15.14
C LEU A 195 -10.23 -1.13 14.95
N PHE A 196 -10.66 -1.06 13.70
CA PHE A 196 -12.07 -1.03 13.31
C PHE A 196 -12.37 -2.24 12.42
N ALA A 197 -13.62 -2.66 12.46
CA ALA A 197 -14.20 -3.46 11.39
C ALA A 197 -15.00 -2.54 10.47
N MET A 198 -14.73 -2.57 9.19
CA MET A 198 -15.54 -1.91 8.16
C MET A 198 -16.38 -2.98 7.48
N CYS A 199 -17.69 -2.84 7.55
CA CYS A 199 -18.63 -3.84 7.08
C CYS A 199 -19.58 -3.27 6.02
N ALA A 200 -20.00 -4.13 5.10
CA ALA A 200 -21.05 -3.87 4.13
C ALA A 200 -22.03 -5.03 4.14
N THR A 201 -23.26 -4.81 3.70
CA THR A 201 -24.26 -5.87 3.59
C THR A 201 -23.91 -6.86 2.51
N ASP A 202 -24.35 -8.12 2.65
CA ASP A 202 -24.15 -9.16 1.62
C ASP A 202 -24.75 -8.74 0.28
N ASP A 203 -25.87 -8.01 0.28
CA ASP A 203 -26.51 -7.49 -0.93
C ASP A 203 -25.61 -6.47 -1.64
N GLU A 204 -25.00 -5.54 -0.91
CA GLU A 204 -24.07 -4.56 -1.46
C GLU A 204 -22.79 -5.23 -2.01
N ILE A 205 -22.29 -6.23 -1.29
CA ILE A 205 -21.10 -7.01 -1.73
C ILE A 205 -21.41 -7.79 -3.02
N ASN A 206 -22.55 -8.46 -3.07
CA ASN A 206 -22.98 -9.21 -4.25
C ASN A 206 -23.24 -8.31 -5.46
N ALA A 207 -23.72 -7.09 -5.21
CA ALA A 207 -23.89 -6.07 -6.24
C ALA A 207 -22.57 -5.39 -6.66
N LEU A 208 -21.46 -5.69 -5.98
CA LEU A 208 -20.16 -4.99 -6.12
C LEU A 208 -20.27 -3.48 -5.91
N GLU A 209 -21.21 -3.05 -5.07
CA GLU A 209 -21.53 -1.65 -4.87
C GLU A 209 -21.82 -1.36 -3.39
N VAL A 210 -20.79 -1.07 -2.63
CA VAL A 210 -20.92 -0.64 -1.23
C VAL A 210 -21.29 0.84 -1.20
N ARG A 211 -22.49 1.14 -0.72
CA ARG A 211 -23.01 2.51 -0.64
C ARG A 211 -23.02 3.05 0.80
N HIS A 212 -23.16 2.18 1.77
CA HIS A 212 -23.38 2.56 3.17
C HIS A 212 -22.52 1.72 4.12
N PRO A 213 -21.18 1.86 4.04
CA PRO A 213 -20.30 1.08 4.90
C PRO A 213 -20.57 1.44 6.38
N THR A 214 -20.50 0.42 7.22
CA THR A 214 -20.65 0.57 8.67
C THR A 214 -19.34 0.24 9.36
N LEU A 215 -18.90 1.12 10.25
CA LEU A 215 -17.71 0.92 11.07
C LEU A 215 -18.10 0.45 12.47
N TYR A 216 -17.35 -0.50 12.98
CA TYR A 216 -17.41 -0.94 14.37
C TYR A 216 -16.02 -0.78 14.97
N ALA A 217 -15.93 -0.17 16.16
CA ALA A 217 -14.69 -0.29 16.93
C ALA A 217 -14.50 -1.78 17.27
N LEU A 218 -13.32 -2.32 17.00
CA LEU A 218 -12.97 -3.71 17.29
C LEU A 218 -11.90 -3.70 18.38
N ASP A 219 -12.23 -4.22 19.55
CA ASP A 219 -11.25 -4.32 20.62
C ASP A 219 -10.18 -5.35 20.25
N ARG A 220 -8.95 -4.92 20.17
CA ARG A 220 -7.85 -5.76 19.69
C ARG A 220 -7.44 -6.88 20.65
N ALA A 221 -7.81 -6.77 21.94
CA ALA A 221 -7.45 -7.76 22.95
C ALA A 221 -8.50 -8.85 23.10
N SER A 222 -9.78 -8.49 22.94
CA SER A 222 -10.92 -9.40 23.14
C SER A 222 -11.70 -9.71 21.87
N GLY A 223 -11.49 -8.95 20.80
CA GLY A 223 -12.31 -9.04 19.59
C GLY A 223 -13.71 -8.45 19.71
N THR A 224 -14.05 -7.82 20.84
CA THR A 224 -15.41 -7.28 21.05
C THR A 224 -15.70 -6.16 20.05
N LEU A 225 -16.81 -6.29 19.33
CA LEU A 225 -17.35 -5.24 18.47
C LEU A 225 -18.10 -4.20 19.30
N GLY A 226 -17.78 -2.93 19.08
CA GLY A 226 -18.53 -1.80 19.61
C GLY A 226 -19.84 -1.60 18.89
N SER A 227 -20.54 -0.50 19.21
CA SER A 227 -21.77 -0.13 18.50
C SER A 227 -21.47 0.34 17.07
N PRO A 228 -22.39 0.12 16.13
CA PRO A 228 -22.22 0.53 14.73
C PRO A 228 -22.10 2.05 14.58
N LEU A 229 -21.33 2.46 13.60
CA LEU A 229 -21.17 3.84 13.17
C LEU A 229 -21.31 3.89 11.64
N ALA A 230 -22.43 4.41 11.18
CA ALA A 230 -22.68 4.53 9.74
C ALA A 230 -21.78 5.60 9.11
N VAL A 231 -21.26 5.30 7.93
CA VAL A 231 -20.57 6.24 7.06
C VAL A 231 -21.47 6.57 5.88
N GLU A 232 -21.66 7.86 5.60
CA GLU A 232 -22.49 8.31 4.48
C GLU A 232 -21.79 8.09 3.15
N GLY A 233 -22.46 7.43 2.24
CA GLY A 233 -21.98 7.18 0.87
C GLY A 233 -20.82 6.16 0.78
N PRO A 234 -20.49 5.76 -0.45
CA PRO A 234 -19.37 4.87 -0.70
C PRO A 234 -18.06 5.55 -0.29
N ALA A 235 -17.23 4.84 0.44
CA ALA A 235 -16.00 5.41 0.98
C ALA A 235 -14.91 4.34 1.16
N VAL A 236 -13.68 4.73 0.93
CA VAL A 236 -12.49 3.87 1.09
C VAL A 236 -11.54 4.41 2.15
N PRO A 237 -11.00 3.56 3.03
CA PRO A 237 -10.04 3.98 4.03
C PRO A 237 -8.69 4.28 3.37
N VAL A 238 -8.11 5.44 3.67
CA VAL A 238 -6.82 5.85 3.11
C VAL A 238 -5.71 5.99 4.14
N GLY A 239 -6.03 6.16 5.41
CA GLY A 239 -5.03 6.25 6.47
C GLY A 239 -5.53 6.92 7.74
N VAL A 240 -4.59 7.45 8.51
CA VAL A 240 -4.84 8.08 9.81
C VAL A 240 -4.21 9.47 9.87
N ALA A 241 -4.99 10.47 10.28
CA ALA A 241 -4.52 11.83 10.54
C ALA A 241 -4.98 12.30 11.91
N GLY A 242 -4.04 12.74 12.74
CA GLY A 242 -4.33 13.22 14.09
C GLY A 242 -5.11 12.20 14.94
N GLY A 243 -4.79 10.91 14.79
CA GLY A 243 -5.46 9.81 15.51
C GLY A 243 -6.88 9.48 15.02
N ARG A 244 -7.32 10.06 13.89
CA ARG A 244 -8.61 9.80 13.25
C ARG A 244 -8.45 9.00 11.99
N LEU A 245 -9.33 8.02 11.78
CA LEU A 245 -9.44 7.33 10.50
C LEU A 245 -9.91 8.32 9.43
N VAL A 246 -9.22 8.32 8.29
CA VAL A 246 -9.55 9.12 7.11
C VAL A 246 -10.05 8.20 6.02
N LEU A 247 -11.25 8.51 5.52
CA LEU A 247 -11.86 7.85 4.39
C LEU A 247 -12.04 8.88 3.26
N LEU A 248 -11.83 8.46 2.02
CA LEU A 248 -12.24 9.24 0.85
C LEU A 248 -13.61 8.76 0.39
N GLN A 249 -14.51 9.69 0.17
CA GLN A 249 -15.84 9.41 -0.40
C GLN A 249 -15.70 9.30 -1.91
N GLU A 250 -16.16 8.16 -2.44
CA GLU A 250 -16.10 7.89 -3.87
C GLU A 250 -17.18 8.65 -4.61
N HIS A 251 -16.78 9.28 -5.70
CA HIS A 251 -17.70 9.78 -6.72
C HIS A 251 -17.91 8.69 -7.75
N ARG A 252 -19.15 8.29 -7.98
CA ARG A 252 -19.50 7.21 -8.88
C ARG A 252 -20.38 7.68 -10.01
N GLU A 253 -20.14 7.13 -11.20
CA GLU A 253 -21.02 7.23 -12.36
C GLU A 253 -21.50 5.82 -12.70
N GLY A 254 -22.71 5.49 -12.29
CA GLY A 254 -23.21 4.11 -12.30
C GLY A 254 -22.44 3.24 -11.32
N ALA A 255 -21.89 2.12 -11.77
CA ALA A 255 -21.08 1.21 -10.96
C ALA A 255 -19.59 1.58 -10.89
N GLU A 256 -19.13 2.55 -11.68
CA GLU A 256 -17.72 2.92 -11.77
C GLU A 256 -17.36 4.06 -10.82
N THR A 257 -16.26 3.89 -10.09
CA THR A 257 -15.65 4.98 -9.32
C THR A 257 -14.83 5.86 -10.25
N THR A 258 -15.28 7.10 -10.46
CA THR A 258 -14.63 8.08 -11.33
C THR A 258 -13.68 9.00 -10.58
N GLY A 259 -13.67 8.94 -9.26
CA GLY A 259 -12.78 9.71 -8.40
C GLY A 259 -13.31 9.86 -6.98
N TYR A 260 -12.88 10.93 -6.32
CA TYR A 260 -13.24 11.24 -4.93
C TYR A 260 -13.72 12.67 -4.84
N ASP A 261 -14.82 12.91 -4.14
CA ASP A 261 -15.43 14.24 -3.98
C ASP A 261 -15.64 14.67 -2.52
N GLY A 262 -15.30 13.81 -1.55
CA GLY A 262 -15.39 14.09 -0.14
C GLY A 262 -14.35 13.37 0.72
N VAL A 263 -14.19 13.87 1.93
CA VAL A 263 -13.38 13.27 2.99
C VAL A 263 -14.26 13.06 4.22
N ALA A 264 -14.31 11.85 4.72
CA ALA A 264 -14.89 11.53 6.01
C ALA A 264 -13.76 11.27 7.02
N ARG A 265 -13.90 11.81 8.24
CA ARG A 265 -12.97 11.56 9.34
C ARG A 265 -13.72 10.98 10.53
N VAL A 266 -13.27 9.85 10.99
CA VAL A 266 -13.84 9.13 12.12
C VAL A 266 -12.95 9.32 13.35
N ASP A 267 -13.51 9.96 14.37
CA ASP A 267 -12.87 10.06 15.67
C ASP A 267 -13.16 8.78 16.46
N PRO A 268 -12.12 7.98 16.80
CA PRO A 268 -12.34 6.69 17.44
C PRO A 268 -12.74 6.80 18.92
N VAL A 269 -12.57 7.96 19.54
CA VAL A 269 -12.92 8.20 20.95
C VAL A 269 -14.35 8.69 21.06
N SER A 270 -14.66 9.81 20.40
CA SER A 270 -16.00 10.40 20.41
C SER A 270 -16.98 9.67 19.49
N ARG A 271 -16.48 8.80 18.63
CA ARG A 271 -17.24 8.06 17.61
C ARG A 271 -17.99 9.00 16.66
N LYS A 272 -17.46 10.18 16.45
CA LYS A 272 -18.05 11.19 15.58
C LYS A 272 -17.45 11.09 14.18
N VAL A 273 -18.30 11.06 13.16
CA VAL A 273 -17.90 11.25 11.76
C VAL A 273 -18.06 12.72 11.38
N THR A 274 -17.04 13.27 10.75
CA THR A 274 -17.09 14.62 10.19
C THR A 274 -16.77 14.56 8.70
N TYR A 275 -17.57 15.25 7.91
CA TYR A 275 -17.47 15.26 6.45
C TYR A 275 -16.94 16.60 5.97
N SER A 276 -16.10 16.57 4.95
CA SER A 276 -15.60 17.74 4.24
C SER A 276 -15.70 17.49 2.75
N ARG A 277 -16.47 18.33 2.06
CA ARG A 277 -16.57 18.24 0.60
C ARG A 277 -15.30 18.72 -0.06
N LEU A 278 -14.86 18.05 -1.11
CA LEU A 278 -13.75 18.48 -1.95
C LEU A 278 -14.23 19.55 -2.94
N ALA A 279 -13.36 20.43 -3.38
CA ALA A 279 -13.70 21.51 -4.31
C ALA A 279 -14.11 21.00 -5.69
N ARG A 280 -13.71 19.78 -6.03
CA ARG A 280 -14.04 19.06 -7.26
C ARG A 280 -13.80 17.57 -7.06
N THR A 281 -14.24 16.75 -7.99
CA THR A 281 -13.84 15.34 -8.06
C THR A 281 -12.36 15.23 -8.45
N TYR A 282 -11.60 14.42 -7.70
CA TYR A 282 -10.20 14.11 -7.98
C TYR A 282 -10.09 12.65 -8.38
N ALA A 283 -9.78 12.42 -9.65
CA ALA A 283 -9.56 11.07 -10.20
C ALA A 283 -8.12 10.61 -10.00
N GLY A 284 -7.94 9.33 -9.70
CA GLY A 284 -6.63 8.69 -9.57
C GLY A 284 -6.51 7.76 -8.35
N THR A 285 -5.29 7.33 -8.08
CA THR A 285 -4.96 6.43 -6.97
C THR A 285 -4.78 7.23 -5.68
N PRO A 286 -5.53 6.91 -4.61
CA PRO A 286 -5.40 7.62 -3.35
C PRO A 286 -4.29 7.02 -2.49
N GLY A 287 -3.70 7.86 -1.66
CA GLY A 287 -2.74 7.46 -0.64
C GLY A 287 -2.62 8.52 0.45
N MET A 288 -1.90 8.20 1.50
CA MET A 288 -1.72 9.11 2.63
C MET A 288 -0.33 9.01 3.24
N ALA A 289 0.26 10.15 3.56
CA ALA A 289 1.48 10.25 4.34
C ALA A 289 1.45 11.55 5.17
N ASP A 290 2.07 11.53 6.34
CA ASP A 290 2.23 12.68 7.23
C ASP A 290 0.95 13.51 7.44
N GLY A 291 -0.18 12.81 7.60
CA GLY A 291 -1.49 13.44 7.82
C GLY A 291 -2.05 14.20 6.61
N THR A 292 -1.53 13.97 5.41
CA THR A 292 -1.97 14.56 4.15
C THR A 292 -2.46 13.47 3.20
N VAL A 293 -3.60 13.69 2.57
CA VAL A 293 -4.13 12.82 1.52
C VAL A 293 -3.56 13.24 0.18
N TYR A 294 -3.15 12.26 -0.62
CA TYR A 294 -2.65 12.45 -1.97
C TYR A 294 -3.52 11.68 -2.96
N VAL A 295 -3.80 12.29 -4.09
CA VAL A 295 -4.43 11.61 -5.22
C VAL A 295 -3.50 11.73 -6.42
N SER A 296 -3.09 10.58 -6.95
CA SER A 296 -2.17 10.45 -8.07
C SER A 296 -2.95 10.17 -9.35
N GLY A 297 -3.06 11.16 -10.23
CA GLY A 297 -3.72 11.01 -11.53
C GLY A 297 -2.89 10.23 -12.52
N GLN A 298 -3.55 9.60 -13.50
CA GLN A 298 -2.92 8.76 -14.54
C GLN A 298 -1.85 9.50 -15.36
N THR A 299 -2.03 10.82 -15.55
CA THR A 299 -1.09 11.64 -16.31
C THR A 299 0.06 12.21 -15.49
N GLY A 300 0.22 11.77 -14.21
CA GLY A 300 1.25 12.26 -13.32
C GLY A 300 0.90 13.55 -12.57
N LEU A 301 -0.36 13.98 -12.59
CA LEU A 301 -0.83 15.08 -11.75
C LEU A 301 -1.03 14.57 -10.32
N LEU A 302 -0.18 15.04 -9.40
CA LEU A 302 -0.32 14.76 -7.98
C LEU A 302 -1.06 15.92 -7.30
N THR A 303 -2.03 15.60 -6.45
CA THR A 303 -2.78 16.56 -5.67
C THR A 303 -2.72 16.21 -4.20
N ALA A 304 -2.31 17.15 -3.36
CA ALA A 304 -2.31 17.04 -1.91
C ALA A 304 -3.53 17.75 -1.32
N LEU A 305 -4.25 17.05 -0.44
CA LEU A 305 -5.48 17.51 0.19
C LEU A 305 -5.32 17.48 1.71
N ASP A 306 -5.86 18.49 2.35
CA ASP A 306 -5.98 18.52 3.81
C ASP A 306 -7.22 17.70 4.22
N PRO A 307 -7.07 16.57 4.92
CA PRO A 307 -8.20 15.76 5.32
C PRO A 307 -9.13 16.45 6.34
N ALA A 308 -8.63 17.47 7.04
CA ALA A 308 -9.44 18.19 8.03
C ALA A 308 -10.47 19.12 7.39
N THR A 309 -10.13 19.71 6.27
CA THR A 309 -10.93 20.76 5.61
C THR A 309 -11.39 20.40 4.21
N GLY A 310 -10.86 19.35 3.61
CA GLY A 310 -11.08 18.99 2.22
C GLY A 310 -10.36 19.95 1.22
N ARG A 311 -9.58 20.91 1.74
CA ARG A 311 -8.94 21.92 0.87
C ARG A 311 -7.70 21.36 0.20
N LYS A 312 -7.51 21.72 -1.06
CA LYS A 312 -6.28 21.46 -1.77
C LYS A 312 -5.12 22.25 -1.13
N LYS A 313 -4.07 21.56 -0.72
CA LYS A 313 -2.82 22.17 -0.29
C LYS A 313 -2.00 22.62 -1.49
N TRP A 314 -1.79 21.72 -2.44
CA TRP A 314 -1.08 21.96 -3.69
C TRP A 314 -1.44 20.91 -4.75
N SER A 315 -1.11 21.22 -5.99
CA SER A 315 -1.08 20.23 -7.10
C SER A 315 0.19 20.41 -7.89
N ARG A 316 0.73 19.31 -8.39
CA ARG A 316 1.99 19.31 -9.15
C ARG A 316 1.92 18.31 -10.29
N GLN A 317 2.27 18.77 -11.49
CA GLN A 317 2.54 17.88 -12.62
C GLN A 317 3.98 17.35 -12.46
N THR A 318 4.14 16.03 -12.39
CA THR A 318 5.43 15.39 -12.09
C THR A 318 6.05 14.71 -13.30
N GLY A 319 5.24 14.40 -14.32
CA GLY A 319 5.67 13.58 -15.45
C GLY A 319 5.84 12.09 -15.11
N VAL A 320 5.42 11.66 -13.91
CA VAL A 320 5.42 10.25 -13.49
C VAL A 320 4.02 9.69 -13.68
N GLU A 321 3.80 8.98 -14.76
CA GLU A 321 2.52 8.42 -15.18
C GLU A 321 2.07 7.30 -14.25
N GLY A 322 0.76 7.21 -13.96
CA GLY A 322 0.15 6.15 -13.16
C GLY A 322 0.82 5.94 -11.79
N ALA A 323 1.33 7.04 -11.21
CA ALA A 323 2.17 6.97 -10.02
C ALA A 323 1.45 6.34 -8.82
N ALA A 324 2.13 5.45 -8.14
CA ALA A 324 1.76 4.89 -6.84
C ALA A 324 2.60 5.52 -5.72
N GLY A 325 2.00 5.61 -4.55
CA GLY A 325 2.56 6.22 -3.35
C GLY A 325 1.48 6.91 -2.56
N PRO A 326 1.85 7.78 -1.63
CA PRO A 326 3.20 8.23 -1.28
C PRO A 326 3.97 7.24 -0.40
N ALA A 327 5.28 7.25 -0.52
CA ALA A 327 6.19 6.78 0.52
C ALA A 327 6.89 8.00 1.11
N ALA A 328 6.87 8.13 2.44
CA ALA A 328 7.54 9.22 3.13
C ALA A 328 8.83 8.73 3.79
N GLY A 329 9.89 9.52 3.69
CA GLY A 329 11.15 9.22 4.35
C GLY A 329 12.25 10.17 3.90
N ALA A 330 13.36 10.21 4.63
CA ALA A 330 14.52 11.07 4.32
C ALA A 330 14.16 12.53 3.97
N GLY A 331 13.07 13.06 4.55
CA GLY A 331 12.62 14.44 4.35
C GLY A 331 11.87 14.71 3.05
N ALA A 332 11.50 13.68 2.31
CA ALA A 332 10.79 13.80 1.05
C ALA A 332 9.59 12.83 0.96
N LEU A 333 8.74 13.08 -0.01
CA LEU A 333 7.70 12.18 -0.48
C LEU A 333 8.12 11.59 -1.81
N TYR A 334 7.96 10.30 -1.96
CA TYR A 334 8.29 9.56 -3.16
C TYR A 334 7.05 8.97 -3.80
N PHE A 335 7.00 9.09 -5.12
CA PHE A 335 6.00 8.43 -5.96
C PHE A 335 6.74 7.75 -7.12
N SER A 336 6.25 6.61 -7.55
CA SER A 336 6.87 5.86 -8.64
C SER A 336 5.84 5.35 -9.64
N SER A 337 6.25 5.22 -10.91
CA SER A 337 5.48 4.59 -11.98
C SER A 337 5.91 3.14 -12.20
N ALA A 338 5.13 2.41 -13.01
CA ALA A 338 5.46 1.04 -13.42
C ALA A 338 6.81 0.97 -14.18
N SER A 339 7.16 2.02 -14.91
CA SER A 339 8.46 2.12 -15.58
C SER A 339 9.65 2.24 -14.62
N GLY A 340 9.41 2.35 -13.32
CA GLY A 340 10.45 2.61 -12.33
C GLY A 340 10.94 4.05 -12.33
N ARG A 341 10.22 4.99 -12.96
CA ARG A 341 10.47 6.41 -12.78
C ARG A 341 10.01 6.83 -11.40
N VAL A 342 10.84 7.59 -10.71
CA VAL A 342 10.58 8.08 -9.35
C VAL A 342 10.63 9.58 -9.33
N VAL A 343 9.69 10.21 -8.63
CA VAL A 343 9.77 11.62 -8.26
C VAL A 343 9.87 11.76 -6.75
N ALA A 344 10.75 12.64 -6.30
CA ALA A 344 10.82 13.11 -4.93
C ALA A 344 10.26 14.54 -4.84
N LEU A 345 9.41 14.75 -3.86
CA LEU A 345 8.74 16.03 -3.62
C LEU A 345 9.00 16.53 -2.20
N GLU A 346 9.12 17.82 -2.07
CA GLU A 346 9.06 18.49 -0.76
C GLU A 346 7.62 18.36 -0.21
N PRO A 347 7.44 17.85 1.05
CA PRO A 347 6.11 17.53 1.56
C PRO A 347 5.17 18.73 1.69
N LYS A 348 5.70 19.90 2.06
CA LYS A 348 4.91 21.10 2.37
C LYS A 348 4.26 21.73 1.15
N GLY A 349 5.03 21.95 0.09
CA GLY A 349 4.61 22.71 -1.09
C GLY A 349 4.57 21.88 -2.38
N GLY A 350 4.95 20.62 -2.34
CA GLY A 350 5.01 19.77 -3.52
C GLY A 350 6.07 20.20 -4.54
N LYS A 351 7.11 20.94 -4.09
CA LYS A 351 8.24 21.25 -4.96
C LYS A 351 8.94 19.96 -5.38
N VAL A 352 9.15 19.76 -6.68
CA VAL A 352 9.95 18.65 -7.18
C VAL A 352 11.40 18.85 -6.76
N LEU A 353 11.96 17.90 -6.04
CA LEU A 353 13.35 17.87 -5.62
C LEU A 353 14.21 17.25 -6.72
N TRP A 354 13.73 16.15 -7.27
CA TRP A 354 14.34 15.46 -8.42
C TRP A 354 13.35 14.44 -9.01
N THR A 355 13.64 14.02 -10.24
CA THR A 355 12.96 12.93 -10.94
C THR A 355 14.00 12.05 -11.59
N THR A 356 13.81 10.73 -11.60
CA THR A 356 14.69 9.80 -12.31
C THR A 356 14.12 9.44 -13.66
N ASP A 357 14.97 8.90 -14.54
CA ASP A 357 14.51 8.19 -15.73
C ASP A 357 13.90 6.81 -15.37
N PRO A 358 13.13 6.20 -16.28
CA PRO A 358 12.66 4.84 -16.13
C PRO A 358 13.81 3.87 -15.87
N GLN A 359 13.64 2.99 -14.88
CA GLN A 359 14.66 2.03 -14.47
C GLN A 359 14.23 0.57 -14.64
N ALA A 360 12.97 0.31 -15.01
CA ALA A 360 12.47 -1.04 -15.27
C ALA A 360 12.93 -1.58 -16.63
N ASP A 361 13.05 -2.89 -16.75
CA ASP A 361 13.44 -3.59 -17.98
C ASP A 361 12.26 -3.76 -18.95
N GLY A 362 11.54 -2.70 -19.23
CA GLY A 362 10.42 -2.70 -20.16
C GLY A 362 9.07 -2.59 -19.50
N LEU A 363 8.04 -2.39 -20.32
CA LEU A 363 6.66 -2.19 -19.88
C LEU A 363 5.66 -3.09 -20.62
N ALA A 364 6.12 -3.90 -21.56
CA ALA A 364 5.28 -4.64 -22.46
C ALA A 364 4.40 -5.65 -21.68
N GLY A 365 3.12 -5.43 -21.67
CA GLY A 365 2.12 -6.36 -21.18
C GLY A 365 1.70 -6.20 -19.70
N GLU A 366 2.36 -5.36 -18.94
CA GLU A 366 2.08 -5.22 -17.50
C GLU A 366 1.10 -4.07 -17.23
N GLN A 367 -0.18 -4.34 -17.41
CA GLN A 367 -1.23 -3.43 -16.96
C GLN A 367 -1.62 -3.78 -15.53
N GLY A 368 -1.37 -2.87 -14.60
CA GLY A 368 -1.86 -2.95 -13.23
C GLY A 368 -0.82 -3.13 -12.13
N ALA A 369 0.44 -3.39 -12.45
CA ALA A 369 1.50 -3.34 -11.45
C ALA A 369 1.60 -1.93 -10.88
N SER A 370 1.32 -1.79 -9.59
CA SER A 370 1.49 -0.52 -8.86
C SER A 370 2.88 -0.50 -8.23
N PRO A 371 3.86 0.14 -8.87
CA PRO A 371 5.20 0.21 -8.31
C PRO A 371 5.15 0.92 -6.97
N ARG A 372 5.98 0.47 -6.03
CA ARG A 372 5.99 1.02 -4.68
C ARG A 372 7.41 1.38 -4.29
N VAL A 373 7.50 2.49 -3.60
CA VAL A 373 8.74 2.94 -2.99
C VAL A 373 8.76 2.52 -1.53
N THR A 374 9.86 1.97 -1.09
CA THR A 374 10.16 1.67 0.30
C THR A 374 11.41 2.45 0.71
N VAL A 375 11.38 3.11 1.86
CA VAL A 375 12.51 3.91 2.34
C VAL A 375 13.14 3.22 3.54
N ALA A 376 14.44 2.92 3.43
CA ALA A 376 15.26 2.36 4.50
C ALA A 376 16.37 3.36 4.89
N GLY A 377 16.14 4.12 5.96
CA GLY A 377 16.98 5.29 6.25
C GLY A 377 16.95 6.29 5.11
N ARG A 378 18.08 6.50 4.42
CA ARG A 378 18.19 7.35 3.23
C ARG A 378 18.20 6.55 1.92
N ALA A 379 18.21 5.23 1.99
CA ALA A 379 18.09 4.38 0.81
C ALA A 379 16.65 4.37 0.31
N VAL A 380 16.44 4.71 -0.94
CA VAL A 380 15.18 4.60 -1.67
C VAL A 380 15.21 3.30 -2.45
N VAL A 381 14.28 2.40 -2.14
CA VAL A 381 14.13 1.10 -2.81
C VAL A 381 12.85 1.14 -3.62
N VAL A 382 12.93 0.77 -4.88
CA VAL A 382 11.80 0.83 -5.81
C VAL A 382 11.53 -0.57 -6.35
N ALA A 383 10.26 -0.99 -6.22
CA ALA A 383 9.74 -2.15 -6.92
C ALA A 383 9.04 -1.66 -8.19
N ALA A 384 9.54 -2.13 -9.34
CA ALA A 384 9.07 -1.74 -10.66
C ALA A 384 8.64 -2.95 -11.47
N ALA A 385 8.14 -2.72 -12.68
CA ALA A 385 7.69 -3.75 -13.60
C ALA A 385 8.75 -4.86 -13.81
N GLN A 386 8.27 -6.04 -14.19
CA GLN A 386 9.08 -7.24 -14.39
C GLN A 386 9.91 -7.65 -13.16
N ASN A 387 9.33 -7.50 -11.98
CA ASN A 387 9.98 -7.85 -10.71
C ASN A 387 11.35 -7.18 -10.51
N THR A 388 11.56 -6.04 -11.14
CA THR A 388 12.80 -5.27 -10.98
C THR A 388 12.80 -4.54 -9.65
N LEU A 389 13.81 -4.78 -8.84
CA LEU A 389 14.14 -3.98 -7.67
C LEU A 389 15.40 -3.20 -7.91
N PHE A 390 15.42 -1.96 -7.49
CA PHE A 390 16.64 -1.16 -7.47
C PHE A 390 16.65 -0.21 -6.28
N ALA A 391 17.83 0.15 -5.83
CA ALA A 391 18.00 1.06 -4.71
C ALA A 391 19.10 2.09 -4.98
N PHE A 392 18.87 3.30 -4.48
CA PHE A 392 19.80 4.40 -4.58
C PHE A 392 19.72 5.31 -3.34
N ASP A 393 20.73 6.14 -3.18
CA ASP A 393 20.73 7.18 -2.13
C ASP A 393 19.82 8.34 -2.54
N ALA A 394 18.87 8.72 -1.68
CA ALA A 394 17.95 9.83 -1.91
C ALA A 394 18.67 11.18 -2.20
N GLN A 395 19.92 11.34 -1.74
CA GLN A 395 20.74 12.52 -2.04
C GLN A 395 21.50 12.45 -3.36
N ASN A 396 21.68 11.23 -3.91
CA ASN A 396 22.36 10.97 -5.16
C ASN A 396 21.49 10.06 -6.04
N PRO A 397 20.30 10.52 -6.46
CA PRO A 397 19.45 9.75 -7.35
C PRO A 397 20.15 9.52 -8.70
N PRO A 398 19.77 8.47 -9.44
CA PRO A 398 20.19 8.32 -10.82
C PRO A 398 19.87 9.59 -11.62
N GLU A 399 20.82 10.03 -12.44
CA GLU A 399 20.59 11.23 -13.26
C GLU A 399 19.50 10.96 -14.31
N ALA A 400 18.60 11.95 -14.51
CA ALA A 400 17.77 12.00 -15.69
C ALA A 400 18.69 12.35 -16.88
N GLY A 401 18.75 11.48 -17.89
CA GLY A 401 19.53 11.67 -19.11
C GLY A 401 18.95 12.73 -20.05
#